data_2fc2e4579a66a43177bee6eae9181a29
#
_entry.id   2fc2e4579a66a43177bee6eae9181a29
#
_cell.length_a   1.000
_cell.length_b   1.000
_cell.length_c   1.000
_cell.angle_alpha   90.00
_cell.angle_beta   90.00
_cell.angle_gamma   90.00
#
_symmetry.space_group_name_H-M   'P 1'
#
loop_
_entity.id
_entity.type
_entity.pdbx_description
1 polymer ?
#
loop_
_entity_poly.entity_id
_entity_poly.type
_entity_poly.pdbx_seq_one_letter_code
_entity_poly.pdbx_strand_id
1 'polypeptide(L)'
;ETVPDGRVYVYGSRDEPTNVWCSHTYDVLSTSDLINWDVEQFSFATKGIGKQVDYTDQLLYAPDCIYHNGKYYLYYCLTNEKEDEGVAVSSSPYGPFKEGKAIAGIHGIDPSVFIDDDGQAYLFWGQANAKGAKLSKDMLSIEGEVHEKLLTYNEHAFNEGSSVRKRNGIYYYVYAGHQRHGESNCATLNLSLIHI
;
A
#
# COMPACT_ATOMS: atom_id res chain seq x y z
N GLU A 1 8.57 8.47 -5.22
CA GLU A 1 9.84 7.93 -5.75
C GLU A 1 9.96 8.24 -7.24
N THR A 2 11.16 8.57 -7.68
CA THR A 2 11.43 8.77 -9.11
C THR A 2 11.52 7.39 -9.77
N VAL A 3 10.54 7.07 -10.57
CA VAL A 3 10.60 5.90 -11.46
C VAL A 3 11.59 6.17 -12.60
N PRO A 4 12.25 5.14 -13.13
CA PRO A 4 13.32 5.31 -14.12
C PRO A 4 12.95 6.10 -15.38
N ASP A 5 11.66 6.16 -15.75
CA ASP A 5 11.15 6.87 -16.95
C ASP A 5 10.71 8.32 -16.69
N GLY A 6 10.80 8.79 -15.45
CA GLY A 6 10.43 10.16 -15.07
C GLY A 6 8.93 10.45 -15.08
N ARG A 7 8.08 9.43 -15.20
CA ARG A 7 6.61 9.58 -15.10
C ARG A 7 6.14 9.45 -13.65
N VAL A 8 4.97 9.99 -13.37
CA VAL A 8 4.22 9.75 -12.12
C VAL A 8 3.22 8.65 -12.35
N TYR A 9 3.17 7.69 -11.45
CA TYR A 9 2.23 6.59 -11.44
C TYR A 9 1.34 6.66 -10.21
N VAL A 10 0.04 6.43 -10.41
CA VAL A 10 -0.95 6.39 -9.33
C VAL A 10 -1.61 5.01 -9.35
N TYR A 11 -1.50 4.34 -8.23
CA TYR A 11 -2.12 3.05 -7.96
C TYR A 11 -3.25 3.28 -6.96
N GLY A 12 -4.43 2.77 -7.24
CA GLY A 12 -5.59 3.00 -6.40
C GLY A 12 -6.65 1.93 -6.57
N SER A 13 -7.49 1.78 -5.55
CA SER A 13 -8.70 0.99 -5.67
C SER A 13 -9.69 1.65 -6.63
N ARG A 14 -10.52 0.84 -7.26
CA ARG A 14 -11.56 1.28 -8.17
C ARG A 14 -12.91 0.93 -7.58
N ASP A 15 -13.77 1.93 -7.40
CA ASP A 15 -15.14 1.69 -6.98
C ASP A 15 -16.00 1.14 -8.11
N GLU A 16 -16.86 0.18 -7.78
CA GLU A 16 -17.87 -0.30 -8.72
C GLU A 16 -19.20 0.47 -8.57
N PRO A 17 -20.02 0.59 -9.64
CA PRO A 17 -21.24 1.39 -9.62
C PRO A 17 -22.34 0.91 -8.65
N THR A 18 -22.13 -0.19 -7.93
CA THR A 18 -23.15 -0.92 -7.16
C THR A 18 -23.08 -0.73 -5.66
N ASN A 19 -22.68 0.45 -5.17
CA ASN A 19 -22.49 0.75 -3.75
C ASN A 19 -21.41 -0.09 -3.02
N VAL A 20 -20.45 -0.63 -3.77
CA VAL A 20 -19.28 -1.30 -3.22
C VAL A 20 -18.07 -0.37 -3.38
N TRP A 21 -17.35 -0.13 -2.32
CA TRP A 21 -16.25 0.84 -2.24
C TRP A 21 -14.94 0.39 -2.91
N CYS A 22 -14.99 -0.71 -3.62
CA CYS A 22 -13.83 -1.29 -4.28
C CYS A 22 -14.24 -2.30 -5.34
N SER A 23 -13.29 -2.85 -6.07
CA SER A 23 -13.52 -3.87 -7.08
C SER A 23 -12.52 -5.01 -6.97
N HIS A 24 -12.63 -5.99 -7.86
CA HIS A 24 -11.67 -7.08 -7.98
C HIS A 24 -10.40 -6.69 -8.76
N THR A 25 -10.29 -5.43 -9.20
CA THR A 25 -9.21 -5.01 -10.10
C THR A 25 -8.59 -3.69 -9.66
N TYR A 26 -7.30 -3.55 -9.97
CA TYR A 26 -6.64 -2.24 -10.00
C TYR A 26 -6.36 -1.83 -11.43
N ASP A 27 -6.54 -0.54 -11.68
CA ASP A 27 -6.02 0.14 -12.85
C ASP A 27 -4.82 1.00 -12.41
N VAL A 28 -3.94 1.33 -13.34
CA VAL A 28 -2.82 2.24 -13.10
C VAL A 28 -2.98 3.47 -13.96
N LEU A 29 -2.91 4.64 -13.33
CA LEU A 29 -2.88 5.91 -14.02
C LEU A 29 -1.45 6.41 -14.09
N SER A 30 -1.08 7.03 -15.20
CA SER A 30 0.25 7.63 -15.31
C SER A 30 0.25 8.93 -16.11
N THR A 31 1.22 9.78 -15.80
CA THR A 31 1.39 11.06 -16.48
C THR A 31 2.85 11.50 -16.51
N SER A 32 3.21 12.26 -17.54
CA SER A 32 4.51 12.94 -17.64
C SER A 32 4.42 14.45 -17.36
N ASP A 33 3.21 15.01 -17.30
CA ASP A 33 2.98 16.46 -17.25
C ASP A 33 1.97 16.89 -16.15
N LEU A 34 1.39 15.93 -15.41
CA LEU A 34 0.35 16.10 -14.40
C LEU A 34 -0.98 16.68 -14.95
N ILE A 35 -1.14 16.76 -16.25
CA ILE A 35 -2.32 17.30 -16.92
C ILE A 35 -3.01 16.19 -17.74
N ASN A 36 -2.25 15.51 -18.57
CA ASN A 36 -2.73 14.42 -19.41
C ASN A 36 -2.42 13.08 -18.73
N TRP A 37 -3.43 12.22 -18.63
CA TRP A 37 -3.32 10.94 -17.93
C TRP A 37 -3.62 9.78 -18.85
N ASP A 38 -2.71 8.82 -18.83
CA ASP A 38 -2.92 7.51 -19.46
C ASP A 38 -3.49 6.56 -18.38
N VAL A 39 -4.38 5.64 -18.82
CA VAL A 39 -4.99 4.64 -17.93
C VAL A 39 -4.69 3.25 -18.50
N GLU A 40 -4.00 2.45 -17.71
CA GLU A 40 -3.83 1.02 -17.98
C GLU A 40 -4.83 0.22 -17.15
N GLN A 41 -5.76 -0.43 -17.82
CA GLN A 41 -6.82 -1.19 -17.18
C GLN A 41 -6.37 -2.62 -16.85
N PHE A 42 -6.90 -3.19 -15.78
CA PHE A 42 -6.65 -4.57 -15.36
C PHE A 42 -5.17 -4.87 -15.10
N SER A 43 -4.46 -3.92 -14.52
CA SER A 43 -3.04 -4.08 -14.15
C SER A 43 -2.83 -5.21 -13.13
N PHE A 44 -3.83 -5.44 -12.27
CA PHE A 44 -3.91 -6.56 -11.33
C PHE A 44 -5.36 -6.91 -11.03
N ALA A 45 -5.66 -8.19 -10.80
CA ALA A 45 -7.00 -8.63 -10.44
C ALA A 45 -6.98 -9.89 -9.54
N THR A 46 -7.94 -9.95 -8.60
CA THR A 46 -8.22 -11.14 -7.80
C THR A 46 -9.24 -12.06 -8.47
N LYS A 47 -10.06 -11.54 -9.39
CA LYS A 47 -11.12 -12.30 -10.07
C LYS A 47 -11.37 -11.82 -11.49
N GLY A 48 -11.83 -12.70 -12.35
CA GLY A 48 -12.23 -12.38 -13.72
C GLY A 48 -11.07 -12.15 -14.67
N ILE A 49 -11.24 -11.22 -15.61
CA ILE A 49 -10.21 -10.87 -16.60
C ILE A 49 -8.98 -10.31 -15.89
N GLY A 50 -7.82 -10.82 -16.23
CA GLY A 50 -6.56 -10.37 -15.62
C GLY A 50 -6.28 -10.93 -14.24
N LYS A 51 -7.01 -11.97 -13.77
CA LYS A 51 -6.73 -12.62 -12.49
C LYS A 51 -5.27 -13.08 -12.40
N GLN A 52 -4.57 -12.63 -11.35
CA GLN A 52 -3.14 -12.86 -11.11
C GLN A 52 -2.83 -13.46 -9.74
N VAL A 53 -3.86 -13.89 -8.99
CA VAL A 53 -3.74 -14.43 -7.64
C VAL A 53 -4.63 -15.66 -7.50
N ASP A 54 -4.13 -16.70 -6.80
CA ASP A 54 -4.85 -17.98 -6.67
C ASP A 54 -5.45 -18.21 -5.29
N TYR A 55 -4.91 -17.58 -4.23
CA TYR A 55 -5.34 -17.86 -2.85
C TYR A 55 -6.62 -17.14 -2.44
N THR A 56 -7.05 -16.11 -3.20
CA THR A 56 -8.24 -15.31 -2.87
C THR A 56 -9.01 -14.87 -4.12
N ASP A 57 -10.29 -14.56 -3.94
CA ASP A 57 -11.14 -13.86 -4.91
C ASP A 57 -11.87 -12.65 -4.30
N GLN A 58 -11.33 -12.14 -3.16
CA GLN A 58 -11.87 -10.99 -2.47
C GLN A 58 -11.69 -9.71 -3.28
N LEU A 59 -12.48 -8.68 -2.93
CA LEU A 59 -12.31 -7.33 -3.44
C LEU A 59 -11.02 -6.72 -2.88
N LEU A 60 -10.49 -5.75 -3.58
CA LEU A 60 -9.21 -5.09 -3.33
C LEU A 60 -9.42 -3.68 -2.76
N TYR A 61 -8.79 -3.38 -1.63
CA TYR A 61 -8.71 -2.03 -1.07
C TYR A 61 -7.47 -1.28 -1.57
N ALA A 62 -7.03 -0.28 -0.83
CA ALA A 62 -5.90 0.58 -1.19
C ALA A 62 -4.60 -0.20 -1.41
N PRO A 63 -3.92 -0.05 -2.56
CA PRO A 63 -2.62 -0.63 -2.82
C PRO A 63 -1.49 0.35 -2.53
N ASP A 64 -0.27 -0.17 -2.44
CA ASP A 64 0.97 0.59 -2.63
C ASP A 64 1.90 -0.13 -3.61
N CYS A 65 2.69 0.64 -4.34
CA CYS A 65 3.62 0.07 -5.32
C CYS A 65 4.99 0.72 -5.20
N ILE A 66 6.04 -0.10 -5.17
CA ILE A 66 7.40 0.37 -5.07
C ILE A 66 8.31 -0.27 -6.14
N TYR A 67 9.22 0.54 -6.69
CA TYR A 67 10.28 0.04 -7.56
C TYR A 67 11.50 -0.36 -6.74
N HIS A 68 11.99 -1.58 -6.95
CA HIS A 68 13.20 -2.08 -6.31
C HIS A 68 13.92 -3.09 -7.20
N ASN A 69 15.22 -2.88 -7.41
CA ASN A 69 16.10 -3.82 -8.15
C ASN A 69 15.53 -4.27 -9.51
N GLY A 70 15.04 -3.35 -10.31
CA GLY A 70 14.54 -3.64 -11.66
C GLY A 70 13.11 -4.19 -11.74
N LYS A 71 12.42 -4.26 -10.62
CA LYS A 71 11.04 -4.76 -10.51
C LYS A 71 10.15 -3.79 -9.77
N TYR A 72 8.84 -3.90 -10.03
CA TYR A 72 7.77 -3.22 -9.31
C TYR A 72 7.05 -4.23 -8.44
N TYR A 73 6.87 -3.89 -7.16
CA TYR A 73 6.19 -4.71 -6.18
C TYR A 73 4.91 -4.00 -5.78
N LEU A 74 3.77 -4.60 -6.11
CA LEU A 74 2.44 -4.12 -5.77
C LEU A 74 1.97 -4.84 -4.52
N TYR A 75 1.84 -4.11 -3.43
CA TYR A 75 1.26 -4.60 -2.19
C TYR A 75 -0.22 -4.29 -2.18
N TYR A 76 -1.04 -5.24 -1.77
CA TYR A 76 -2.49 -5.12 -1.81
C TYR A 76 -3.13 -5.72 -0.57
N CYS A 77 -4.25 -5.17 -0.15
CA CYS A 77 -5.07 -5.69 0.92
C CYS A 77 -6.48 -6.04 0.43
N LEU A 78 -7.14 -6.87 1.19
CA LEU A 78 -8.39 -7.52 0.85
C LEU A 78 -9.53 -7.00 1.72
N THR A 79 -10.77 -7.05 1.20
CA THR A 79 -11.96 -6.69 2.00
C THR A 79 -12.21 -7.62 3.19
N ASN A 80 -11.70 -8.84 3.13
CA ASN A 80 -11.65 -9.71 4.30
C ASN A 80 -10.32 -9.51 5.05
N GLU A 81 -10.32 -8.62 6.03
CA GLU A 81 -9.14 -8.27 6.84
C GLU A 81 -8.57 -9.45 7.67
N LYS A 82 -9.20 -10.62 7.63
CA LYS A 82 -8.69 -11.85 8.23
C LYS A 82 -7.84 -12.67 7.27
N GLU A 83 -7.90 -12.37 5.99
CA GLU A 83 -7.00 -12.94 5.00
C GLU A 83 -5.68 -12.16 4.98
N ASP A 84 -4.60 -12.83 4.65
CA ASP A 84 -3.30 -12.19 4.52
C ASP A 84 -3.31 -11.15 3.39
N GLU A 85 -2.73 -10.00 3.64
CA GLU A 85 -2.36 -9.05 2.59
C GLU A 85 -1.38 -9.71 1.62
N GLY A 86 -1.26 -9.16 0.43
CA GLY A 86 -0.45 -9.80 -0.58
C GLY A 86 0.52 -8.88 -1.30
N VAL A 87 1.38 -9.50 -2.08
CA VAL A 87 2.31 -8.83 -2.98
C VAL A 87 2.33 -9.52 -4.35
N ALA A 88 2.33 -8.73 -5.40
CA ALA A 88 2.49 -9.17 -6.79
C ALA A 88 3.64 -8.40 -7.47
N VAL A 89 4.23 -8.97 -8.51
CA VAL A 89 5.45 -8.44 -9.11
C VAL A 89 5.28 -8.18 -10.61
N SER A 90 5.87 -7.09 -11.09
CA SER A 90 5.95 -6.78 -12.51
C SER A 90 7.33 -6.24 -12.90
N SER A 91 7.72 -6.38 -14.16
CA SER A 91 8.87 -5.68 -14.75
C SER A 91 8.48 -4.29 -15.29
N SER A 92 7.19 -3.96 -15.28
CA SER A 92 6.63 -2.69 -15.77
C SER A 92 5.81 -2.00 -14.68
N PRO A 93 5.87 -0.66 -14.58
CA PRO A 93 5.02 0.08 -13.65
C PRO A 93 3.51 -0.04 -13.97
N TYR A 94 3.16 -0.37 -15.19
CA TYR A 94 1.76 -0.59 -15.60
C TYR A 94 1.24 -1.97 -15.24
N GLY A 95 2.10 -2.90 -14.86
CA GLY A 95 1.75 -4.29 -14.79
C GLY A 95 1.94 -5.02 -16.15
N PRO A 96 1.25 -6.14 -16.42
CA PRO A 96 0.43 -6.84 -15.43
C PRO A 96 1.29 -7.31 -14.25
N PHE A 97 0.79 -7.08 -13.05
CA PHE A 97 1.41 -7.63 -11.83
C PHE A 97 1.02 -9.10 -11.71
N LYS A 98 1.99 -9.97 -11.56
CA LYS A 98 1.82 -11.42 -11.63
C LYS A 98 2.18 -12.10 -10.30
N GLU A 99 1.80 -13.37 -10.21
CA GLU A 99 2.18 -14.24 -9.09
C GLU A 99 1.81 -13.67 -7.73
N GLY A 100 0.59 -13.11 -7.62
CA GLY A 100 0.10 -12.56 -6.36
C GLY A 100 0.17 -13.61 -5.25
N LYS A 101 0.92 -13.30 -4.20
CA LYS A 101 1.17 -14.18 -3.04
C LYS A 101 0.74 -13.50 -1.76
N ALA A 102 0.19 -14.28 -0.83
CA ALA A 102 -0.03 -13.84 0.53
C ALA A 102 1.30 -13.60 1.25
N ILE A 103 1.37 -12.54 2.03
CA ILE A 103 2.47 -12.27 2.98
C ILE A 103 2.02 -12.85 4.32
N ALA A 104 2.52 -14.02 4.65
CA ALA A 104 2.04 -14.81 5.77
C ALA A 104 2.00 -14.03 7.10
N GLY A 105 0.85 -14.01 7.76
CA GLY A 105 0.63 -13.37 9.05
C GLY A 105 0.39 -11.86 8.99
N ILE A 106 0.27 -11.27 7.81
CA ILE A 106 0.00 -9.84 7.64
C ILE A 106 -1.48 -9.63 7.38
N HIS A 107 -2.20 -9.21 8.41
CA HIS A 107 -3.64 -8.98 8.37
C HIS A 107 -3.96 -7.51 8.64
N GLY A 108 -4.86 -6.94 7.86
CA GLY A 108 -5.33 -5.57 8.02
C GLY A 108 -5.61 -4.90 6.69
N ILE A 109 -5.34 -3.61 6.62
CA ILE A 109 -5.56 -2.78 5.43
C ILE A 109 -4.41 -1.80 5.21
N ASP A 110 -4.40 -1.19 4.03
CA ASP A 110 -3.55 -0.06 3.65
C ASP A 110 -2.05 -0.34 3.78
N PRO A 111 -1.52 -1.36 3.08
CA PRO A 111 -0.09 -1.60 3.05
C PRO A 111 0.64 -0.40 2.45
N SER A 112 1.80 -0.08 3.01
CA SER A 112 2.70 0.94 2.49
C SER A 112 4.14 0.52 2.68
N VAL A 113 4.96 0.72 1.67
CA VAL A 113 6.36 0.30 1.67
C VAL A 113 7.30 1.50 1.68
N PHE A 114 8.32 1.40 2.48
CA PHE A 114 9.42 2.34 2.52
C PHE A 114 10.75 1.61 2.42
N ILE A 115 11.66 2.08 1.57
CA ILE A 115 13.03 1.59 1.48
C ILE A 115 13.96 2.68 2.03
N ASP A 116 14.75 2.33 3.05
CA ASP A 116 15.69 3.27 3.66
C ASP A 116 17.00 3.37 2.86
N ASP A 117 17.84 4.32 3.22
CA ASP A 117 19.12 4.63 2.54
C ASP A 117 20.11 3.45 2.55
N ASP A 118 19.99 2.54 3.50
CA ASP A 118 20.78 1.31 3.59
C ASP A 118 20.24 0.16 2.71
N GLY A 119 19.11 0.38 2.03
CA GLY A 119 18.43 -0.59 1.17
C GLY A 119 17.48 -1.54 1.91
N GLN A 120 17.33 -1.39 3.23
CA GLN A 120 16.34 -2.17 3.99
C GLN A 120 14.94 -1.66 3.68
N ALA A 121 14.06 -2.58 3.25
CA ALA A 121 12.66 -2.29 3.04
C ALA A 121 11.82 -2.61 4.28
N TYR A 122 10.78 -1.81 4.48
CA TYR A 122 9.82 -1.93 5.58
C TYR A 122 8.41 -1.89 5.03
N LEU A 123 7.54 -2.73 5.57
CA LEU A 123 6.10 -2.71 5.31
C LEU A 123 5.38 -2.12 6.52
N PHE A 124 4.46 -1.17 6.26
CA PHE A 124 3.57 -0.58 7.25
C PHE A 124 2.13 -0.84 6.83
N TRP A 125 1.24 -1.10 7.78
CA TRP A 125 -0.18 -1.38 7.53
C TRP A 125 -1.04 -1.19 8.77
N GLY A 126 -2.35 -1.35 8.63
CA GLY A 126 -3.28 -1.49 9.74
C GLY A 126 -4.28 -0.36 9.90
N GLN A 127 -5.34 -0.66 10.64
CA GLN A 127 -6.39 0.26 11.03
C GLN A 127 -6.46 0.37 12.57
N ALA A 128 -6.71 1.56 13.08
CA ALA A 128 -6.70 1.91 14.50
C ALA A 128 -5.34 1.71 15.23
N ASN A 129 -4.52 0.77 14.78
CA ASN A 129 -3.14 0.59 15.20
C ASN A 129 -2.26 0.47 13.96
N ALA A 130 -1.28 1.35 13.83
CA ALA A 130 -0.25 1.21 12.82
C ALA A 130 0.70 0.09 13.22
N LYS A 131 0.93 -0.81 12.28
CA LYS A 131 1.87 -1.91 12.41
C LYS A 131 3.04 -1.71 11.46
N GLY A 132 4.12 -2.40 11.71
CA GLY A 132 5.27 -2.36 10.81
C GLY A 132 6.22 -3.51 11.02
N ALA A 133 6.89 -3.91 9.94
CA ALA A 133 7.91 -4.95 9.98
C ALA A 133 8.95 -4.74 8.88
N LYS A 134 10.10 -5.36 9.03
CA LYS A 134 11.09 -5.45 7.94
C LYS A 134 10.59 -6.42 6.87
N LEU A 135 10.78 -6.04 5.62
CA LEU A 135 10.65 -6.96 4.50
C LEU A 135 11.97 -7.73 4.28
N SER A 136 11.82 -8.97 3.88
CA SER A 136 12.94 -9.78 3.39
C SER A 136 13.55 -9.17 2.12
N LYS A 137 14.77 -9.56 1.79
CA LYS A 137 15.51 -9.04 0.62
C LYS A 137 14.81 -9.28 -0.71
N ASP A 138 13.95 -10.29 -0.79
CA ASP A 138 13.15 -10.59 -1.99
C ASP A 138 11.85 -9.77 -2.07
N MET A 139 11.55 -8.98 -1.04
CA MET A 139 10.34 -8.14 -0.95
C MET A 139 9.02 -8.92 -0.85
N LEU A 140 9.05 -10.23 -0.59
CA LEU A 140 7.87 -11.10 -0.66
C LEU A 140 7.42 -11.66 0.69
N SER A 141 8.15 -11.39 1.75
CA SER A 141 7.86 -11.88 3.11
C SER A 141 8.38 -10.94 4.17
N ILE A 142 7.93 -11.14 5.39
CA ILE A 142 8.42 -10.42 6.56
C ILE A 142 9.69 -11.10 7.10
N GLU A 143 10.64 -10.27 7.54
CA GLU A 143 11.83 -10.70 8.26
C GLU A 143 11.83 -10.15 9.68
N GLY A 144 11.91 -11.04 10.65
CA GLY A 144 11.99 -10.67 12.08
C GLY A 144 10.63 -10.42 12.73
N GLU A 145 10.59 -9.47 13.63
CA GLU A 145 9.43 -9.18 14.48
C GLU A 145 8.46 -8.19 13.83
N VAL A 146 7.17 -8.39 14.07
CA VAL A 146 6.12 -7.44 13.75
C VAL A 146 5.90 -6.50 14.92
N HIS A 147 6.00 -5.20 14.69
CA HIS A 147 5.63 -4.16 15.64
C HIS A 147 4.15 -3.83 15.50
N GLU A 148 3.35 -4.31 16.45
CA GLU A 148 1.87 -4.25 16.39
C GLU A 148 1.27 -2.87 16.71
N LYS A 149 2.05 -1.95 17.29
CA LYS A 149 1.56 -0.66 17.78
C LYS A 149 2.61 0.44 17.64
N LEU A 150 2.97 0.77 16.41
CA LEU A 150 3.83 1.92 16.12
C LEU A 150 3.12 3.23 16.44
N LEU A 151 1.86 3.34 16.01
CA LEU A 151 0.93 4.42 16.36
C LEU A 151 -0.40 3.79 16.76
N THR A 152 -1.15 4.48 17.63
CA THR A 152 -2.45 3.99 18.11
C THR A 152 -3.53 5.05 17.91
N TYR A 153 -4.78 4.62 17.83
CA TYR A 153 -5.91 5.53 17.79
C TYR A 153 -5.96 6.45 19.03
N ASN A 154 -5.75 5.90 20.22
CA ASN A 154 -5.93 6.63 21.47
C ASN A 154 -4.85 7.68 21.72
N GLU A 155 -3.59 7.38 21.40
CA GLU A 155 -2.45 8.26 21.70
C GLU A 155 -2.13 9.21 20.53
N HIS A 156 -2.30 8.73 19.30
CA HIS A 156 -1.84 9.42 18.09
C HIS A 156 -2.99 9.81 17.16
N ALA A 157 -4.23 9.46 17.51
CA ALA A 157 -5.40 9.59 16.64
C ALA A 157 -5.22 8.88 15.29
N PHE A 158 -4.42 7.81 15.25
CA PHE A 158 -4.20 7.03 14.04
C PHE A 158 -5.48 6.31 13.63
N ASN A 159 -5.89 6.50 12.38
CA ASN A 159 -6.97 5.72 11.78
C ASN A 159 -6.41 4.66 10.84
N GLU A 160 -5.78 5.08 9.74
CA GLU A 160 -5.31 4.20 8.67
C GLU A 160 -4.36 4.95 7.71
N GLY A 161 -4.00 4.37 6.57
CA GLY A 161 -3.34 5.04 5.46
C GLY A 161 -1.90 5.45 5.77
N SER A 162 -1.10 4.52 6.26
CA SER A 162 0.32 4.74 6.57
C SER A 162 1.13 5.14 5.33
N SER A 163 2.02 6.13 5.47
CA SER A 163 3.02 6.45 4.46
C SER A 163 4.27 7.02 5.12
N VAL A 164 5.42 6.40 4.89
CA VAL A 164 6.70 6.84 5.46
C VAL A 164 7.56 7.48 4.38
N ARG A 165 8.18 8.60 4.72
CA ARG A 165 9.14 9.31 3.87
C ARG A 165 10.33 9.78 4.69
N LYS A 166 11.49 9.86 4.07
CA LYS A 166 12.71 10.40 4.70
C LYS A 166 13.17 11.65 3.96
N ARG A 167 13.47 12.70 4.71
CA ARG A 167 14.05 13.94 4.17
C ARG A 167 15.06 14.52 5.16
N ASN A 168 16.28 14.78 4.70
CA ASN A 168 17.36 15.34 5.54
C ASN A 168 17.62 14.53 6.81
N GLY A 169 17.58 13.19 6.74
CA GLY A 169 17.78 12.30 7.90
C GLY A 169 16.60 12.23 8.87
N ILE A 170 15.48 12.91 8.57
CA ILE A 170 14.27 12.90 9.40
C ILE A 170 13.23 12.01 8.72
N TYR A 171 12.63 11.10 9.49
CA TYR A 171 11.53 10.27 9.04
C TYR A 171 10.19 10.97 9.31
N TYR A 172 9.34 10.98 8.32
CA TYR A 172 8.00 11.54 8.37
C TYR A 172 7.00 10.38 8.18
N TYR A 173 6.19 10.15 9.20
CA TYR A 173 5.10 9.18 9.12
C TYR A 173 3.80 9.95 8.90
N VAL A 174 3.20 9.79 7.72
CA VAL A 174 1.96 10.45 7.32
C VAL A 174 0.83 9.42 7.36
N TYR A 175 -0.32 9.81 7.87
CA TYR A 175 -1.45 8.90 8.02
C TYR A 175 -2.79 9.65 8.07
N ALA A 176 -3.87 8.96 7.75
CA ALA A 176 -5.22 9.45 8.00
C ALA A 176 -5.54 9.35 9.49
N GLY A 177 -5.86 10.48 10.11
CA GLY A 177 -6.18 10.55 11.54
C GLY A 177 -7.62 10.89 11.81
N HIS A 178 -8.13 10.49 12.98
CA HIS A 178 -9.40 10.99 13.50
C HIS A 178 -9.22 12.33 14.19
N GLN A 179 -10.17 13.25 14.00
CA GLN A 179 -10.22 14.48 14.79
C GLN A 179 -10.51 14.15 16.26
N ARG A 180 -9.72 14.71 17.17
CA ARG A 180 -9.89 14.51 18.63
C ARG A 180 -11.17 15.12 19.24
N HIS A 181 -11.98 15.81 18.47
CA HIS A 181 -13.18 16.51 18.90
C HIS A 181 -14.40 16.12 18.04
N GLY A 182 -15.03 14.98 18.36
CA GLY A 182 -16.46 14.73 18.19
C GLY A 182 -17.12 14.84 16.82
N GLU A 183 -16.44 15.19 15.78
CA GLU A 183 -16.98 15.25 14.43
C GLU A 183 -16.46 14.10 13.57
N SER A 184 -17.37 13.27 13.12
CA SER A 184 -17.13 12.11 12.28
C SER A 184 -16.80 12.50 10.84
N ASN A 185 -15.66 13.09 10.60
CA ASN A 185 -15.19 13.33 9.24
C ASN A 185 -13.74 12.88 9.11
N CYS A 186 -13.55 11.80 8.37
CA CYS A 186 -12.28 11.35 7.83
C CYS A 186 -11.63 12.50 7.08
N ALA A 187 -10.49 12.95 7.51
CA ALA A 187 -9.45 13.62 6.75
C ALA A 187 -8.70 14.67 7.56
N THR A 188 -8.06 14.27 8.62
CA THR A 188 -6.93 15.05 9.12
C THR A 188 -5.68 14.30 8.73
N LEU A 189 -4.89 14.88 7.84
CA LEU A 189 -3.52 14.46 7.60
C LEU A 189 -2.74 14.76 8.88
N ASN A 190 -2.39 13.73 9.63
CA ASN A 190 -1.52 13.86 10.79
C ASN A 190 -0.10 13.50 10.39
N LEU A 191 0.83 14.36 10.76
CA LEU A 191 2.26 14.13 10.59
C LEU A 191 2.84 13.76 11.96
N SER A 192 3.40 12.57 12.07
CA SER A 192 4.18 12.19 13.24
C SER A 192 5.65 12.09 12.87
N LEU A 193 6.51 12.72 13.68
CA LEU A 193 7.95 12.51 13.60
C LEU A 193 8.28 11.26 14.40
N ILE A 194 8.71 10.21 13.70
CA ILE A 194 9.17 8.98 14.35
C ILE A 194 10.68 8.93 14.23
N HIS A 195 11.35 8.82 15.35
CA HIS A 195 12.73 8.36 15.38
C HIS A 195 12.71 6.83 15.40
N ILE A 196 13.02 6.23 14.25
CA ILE A 196 13.19 4.78 14.11
C ILE A 196 14.64 4.43 14.44
#